data_6113055e31164510de47c852a9e1f712
#
_entry.id   6113055e31164510de47c852a9e1f712
#
_cell.length_a   1.000
_cell.length_b   1.000
_cell.length_c   1.000
_cell.angle_alpha   90.00
_cell.angle_beta   90.00
_cell.angle_gamma   90.00
#
_symmetry.space_group_name_H-M   'P 1'
#
loop_
_entity.id
_entity.type
_entity.pdbx_description
1 polymer ?
#
loop_
_entity_poly.entity_id
_entity_poly.type
_entity_poly.pdbx_seq_one_letter_code
_entity_poly.pdbx_strand_id
1 'polypeptide(L)'
;MAEPAIKRSDESNKIVDESIDKGIARLTPEKIEQVINKVLAAETGARLKTYVETCVHCGLCSEACHYYLSHDNDPKFSPAGKVKQTIWEILKRNGKVDPEFIRDASRIAYTECNLCRRC
;
A
#
# COMPACT_ATOMS: atom_id res chain seq x y z
N MET A 1 8.12 -30.07 -3.40
CA MET A 1 8.90 -29.10 -2.60
C MET A 1 8.67 -27.72 -3.19
N ALA A 2 8.11 -26.80 -2.44
CA ALA A 2 8.04 -25.42 -2.89
C ALA A 2 9.46 -24.84 -2.85
N GLU A 3 9.96 -24.29 -3.96
CA GLU A 3 11.18 -23.49 -3.93
C GLU A 3 11.02 -22.35 -2.93
N PRO A 4 12.06 -22.06 -2.13
CA PRO A 4 11.98 -20.95 -1.19
C PRO A 4 11.72 -19.67 -1.99
N ALA A 5 10.68 -18.95 -1.61
CA ALA A 5 10.36 -17.66 -2.19
C ALA A 5 11.64 -16.79 -2.18
N ILE A 6 11.98 -16.21 -3.32
CA ILE A 6 13.13 -15.30 -3.44
C ILE A 6 12.83 -14.11 -2.53
N LYS A 7 13.36 -14.13 -1.33
CA LYS A 7 13.32 -12.98 -0.43
C LYS A 7 14.26 -11.93 -0.98
N ARG A 8 13.77 -10.71 -1.11
CA ARG A 8 14.62 -9.55 -1.41
C ARG A 8 15.77 -9.54 -0.40
N SER A 9 17.00 -9.28 -0.85
CA SER A 9 18.13 -9.24 0.05
C SER A 9 17.93 -8.16 1.14
N ASP A 10 18.43 -8.42 2.34
CA ASP A 10 18.34 -7.47 3.46
C ASP A 10 18.94 -6.11 3.10
N GLU A 11 19.97 -6.10 2.27
CA GLU A 11 20.60 -4.88 1.76
C GLU A 11 19.66 -4.06 0.87
N SER A 12 18.92 -4.72 -0.05
CA SER A 12 17.91 -4.04 -0.89
C SER A 12 16.77 -3.45 -0.05
N ASN A 13 16.32 -4.17 0.98
CA ASN A 13 15.30 -3.68 1.90
C ASN A 13 15.81 -2.46 2.67
N LYS A 14 17.05 -2.49 3.13
CA LYS A 14 17.67 -1.37 3.85
C LYS A 14 17.75 -0.10 2.99
N ILE A 15 18.16 -0.21 1.74
CA ILE A 15 18.20 0.92 0.80
C ILE A 15 16.81 1.55 0.60
N VAL A 16 15.78 0.72 0.46
CA VAL A 16 14.40 1.19 0.31
C VAL A 16 13.93 1.87 1.59
N ASP A 17 14.16 1.26 2.74
CA ASP A 17 13.77 1.82 4.04
C ASP A 17 14.44 3.17 4.28
N GLU A 18 15.74 3.31 4.01
CA GLU A 18 16.47 4.57 4.13
C GLU A 18 15.93 5.66 3.18
N SER A 19 15.54 5.28 1.98
CA SER A 19 14.96 6.21 0.99
C SER A 19 13.58 6.69 1.43
N ILE A 20 12.75 5.81 1.96
CA ILE A 20 11.45 6.14 2.54
C ILE A 20 11.64 7.06 3.74
N ASP A 21 12.54 6.75 4.67
CA ASP A 21 12.80 7.54 5.86
C ASP A 21 13.28 8.96 5.53
N LYS A 22 14.12 9.12 4.51
CA LYS A 22 14.52 10.44 4.00
C LYS A 22 13.33 11.24 3.43
N GLY A 23 12.40 10.56 2.76
CA GLY A 23 11.16 11.16 2.27
C GLY A 23 10.26 11.61 3.42
N ILE A 24 10.06 10.73 4.39
CA ILE A 24 9.22 11.00 5.57
C ILE A 24 9.75 12.14 6.42
N ALA A 25 11.05 12.25 6.58
CA ALA A 25 11.69 13.34 7.34
C ALA A 25 11.38 14.75 6.79
N ARG A 26 10.95 14.84 5.52
CA ARG A 26 10.54 16.11 4.87
C ARG A 26 9.05 16.41 5.01
N LEU A 27 8.28 15.49 5.57
CA LEU A 27 6.84 15.61 5.74
C LEU A 27 6.50 16.17 7.12
N THR A 28 5.67 17.21 7.13
CA THR A 28 5.00 17.67 8.34
C THR A 28 3.58 17.13 8.38
N PRO A 29 2.97 16.92 9.56
CA PRO A 29 1.58 16.46 9.66
C PRO A 29 0.59 17.33 8.87
N GLU A 30 0.80 18.65 8.88
CA GLU A 30 -0.02 19.61 8.16
C GLU A 30 0.10 19.43 6.63
N LYS A 31 1.30 19.19 6.14
CA LYS A 31 1.54 18.96 4.71
C LYS A 31 0.91 17.65 4.24
N ILE A 32 0.98 16.62 5.06
CA ILE A 32 0.32 15.33 4.80
C ILE A 32 -1.19 15.54 4.68
N GLU A 33 -1.80 16.21 5.65
CA GLU A 33 -3.23 16.49 5.66
C GLU A 33 -3.66 17.31 4.45
N GLN A 34 -2.94 18.37 4.10
CA GLN A 34 -3.22 19.19 2.92
C GLN A 34 -3.19 18.40 1.61
N VAL A 35 -2.16 17.57 1.42
CA VAL A 35 -2.02 16.75 0.20
C VAL A 35 -3.11 15.70 0.12
N ILE A 36 -3.39 14.98 1.20
CA ILE A 36 -4.41 13.95 1.23
C ILE A 36 -5.80 14.54 1.02
N ASN A 37 -6.13 15.65 1.69
CA ASN A 37 -7.42 16.32 1.52
C ASN A 37 -7.61 16.82 0.08
N LYS A 38 -6.55 17.35 -0.54
CA LYS A 38 -6.59 17.75 -1.95
C LYS A 38 -6.89 16.57 -2.88
N VAL A 39 -6.26 15.42 -2.63
CA VAL A 39 -6.49 14.19 -3.42
C VAL A 39 -7.90 13.62 -3.19
N LEU A 40 -8.35 13.58 -1.92
CA LEU A 40 -9.68 13.08 -1.58
C LEU A 40 -10.81 13.99 -2.07
N ALA A 41 -10.58 15.32 -2.14
CA ALA A 41 -11.55 16.27 -2.67
C ALA A 41 -11.64 16.25 -4.20
N ALA A 42 -10.64 15.70 -4.89
CA ALA A 42 -10.64 15.57 -6.33
C ALA A 42 -11.57 14.42 -6.81
N GLU A 43 -11.95 14.46 -8.07
CA GLU A 43 -12.72 13.38 -8.72
C GLU A 43 -12.08 11.99 -8.52
N THR A 44 -10.76 11.94 -8.48
CA THR A 44 -9.99 10.70 -8.18
C THR A 44 -10.33 10.12 -6.81
N GLY A 45 -10.55 10.97 -5.80
CA GLY A 45 -10.94 10.54 -4.46
C GLY A 45 -12.32 9.87 -4.44
N ALA A 46 -13.29 10.44 -5.16
CA ALA A 46 -14.62 9.85 -5.30
C ALA A 46 -14.58 8.46 -5.96
N ARG A 47 -13.77 8.31 -7.00
CA ARG A 47 -13.55 7.02 -7.68
C ARG A 47 -12.88 6.01 -6.76
N LEU A 48 -11.84 6.41 -6.05
CA LEU A 48 -11.16 5.53 -5.09
C LEU A 48 -12.12 5.02 -4.01
N LYS A 49 -12.94 5.90 -3.47
CA LYS A 49 -13.96 5.53 -2.48
C LYS A 49 -14.93 4.50 -3.05
N THR A 50 -15.45 4.71 -4.26
CA THR A 50 -16.34 3.77 -4.94
C THR A 50 -15.68 2.40 -5.12
N TYR A 51 -14.45 2.34 -5.60
CA TYR A 51 -13.73 1.06 -5.78
C TYR A 51 -13.50 0.33 -4.47
N VAL A 52 -13.17 1.05 -3.42
CA VAL A 52 -12.94 0.45 -2.10
C VAL A 52 -14.24 -0.07 -1.49
N GLU A 53 -15.34 0.67 -1.63
CA GLU A 53 -16.66 0.29 -1.08
C GLU A 53 -17.32 -0.85 -1.87
N THR A 54 -17.04 -0.99 -3.16
CA THR A 54 -17.59 -2.09 -3.98
C THR A 54 -16.81 -3.40 -3.85
N CYS A 55 -15.66 -3.38 -3.21
CA CYS A 55 -14.87 -4.58 -2.99
C CYS A 55 -15.57 -5.52 -2.00
N VAL A 56 -15.98 -6.68 -2.47
CA VAL A 56 -16.64 -7.74 -1.66
C VAL A 56 -15.65 -8.72 -1.03
N HIS A 57 -14.37 -8.44 -1.11
CA HIS A 57 -13.29 -9.27 -0.55
C HIS A 57 -13.34 -10.74 -0.98
N CYS A 58 -13.73 -11.02 -2.23
CA CYS A 58 -13.84 -12.38 -2.75
C CYS A 58 -12.49 -13.09 -2.93
N GLY A 59 -11.37 -12.37 -2.94
CA GLY A 59 -10.03 -12.95 -3.05
C GLY A 59 -9.55 -13.29 -4.47
N LEU A 60 -10.37 -13.13 -5.50
CA LEU A 60 -9.99 -13.44 -6.90
C LEU A 60 -8.76 -12.66 -7.38
N CYS A 61 -8.59 -11.42 -6.93
CA CYS A 61 -7.42 -10.61 -7.27
C CYS A 61 -6.10 -11.23 -6.75
N SER A 62 -6.17 -12.04 -5.70
CA SER A 62 -5.01 -12.70 -5.11
C SER A 62 -4.42 -13.75 -6.04
N GLU A 63 -5.23 -14.45 -6.81
CA GLU A 63 -4.77 -15.46 -7.78
C GLU A 63 -3.94 -14.84 -8.91
N ALA A 64 -4.14 -13.57 -9.20
CA ALA A 64 -3.38 -12.82 -10.20
C ALA A 64 -2.11 -12.16 -9.63
N CYS A 65 -1.95 -12.09 -8.33
CA CYS A 65 -0.86 -11.37 -7.68
C CYS A 65 0.34 -12.28 -7.41
N HIS A 66 1.43 -12.07 -8.13
CA HIS A 66 2.66 -12.84 -7.94
C HIS A 66 3.33 -12.60 -6.58
N TYR A 67 3.15 -11.44 -5.94
CA TYR A 67 3.60 -11.22 -4.57
C TYR A 67 2.86 -12.11 -3.57
N TYR A 68 1.54 -12.21 -3.70
CA TYR A 68 0.76 -13.11 -2.87
C TYR A 68 1.18 -14.57 -3.06
N LEU A 69 1.31 -15.01 -4.32
CA LEU A 69 1.69 -16.37 -4.65
C LEU A 69 3.11 -16.73 -4.20
N SER A 70 4.04 -15.76 -4.26
CA SER A 70 5.44 -15.97 -3.87
C SER A 70 5.71 -15.87 -2.37
N HIS A 71 4.71 -15.44 -1.58
CA HIS A 71 4.79 -15.32 -0.13
C HIS A 71 3.82 -16.28 0.58
N ASP A 72 3.77 -17.51 0.12
CA ASP A 72 3.00 -18.60 0.72
C ASP A 72 1.49 -18.29 0.89
N ASN A 73 0.95 -17.50 -0.02
CA ASN A 73 -0.45 -17.05 0.02
C ASN A 73 -0.82 -16.28 1.29
N ASP A 74 0.13 -15.52 1.84
CA ASP A 74 -0.12 -14.66 2.98
C ASP A 74 -1.10 -13.53 2.60
N PRO A 75 -2.26 -13.41 3.26
CA PRO A 75 -3.27 -12.39 2.99
C PRO A 75 -2.74 -10.95 3.05
N LYS A 76 -1.67 -10.71 3.79
CA LYS A 76 -0.99 -9.41 3.87
C LYS A 76 -0.51 -8.93 2.49
N PHE A 77 -0.04 -9.83 1.66
CA PHE A 77 0.47 -9.54 0.31
C PHE A 77 -0.61 -9.58 -0.77
N SER A 78 -1.85 -9.94 -0.43
CA SER A 78 -2.95 -9.91 -1.38
C SER A 78 -3.28 -8.47 -1.81
N PRO A 79 -3.78 -8.24 -3.02
CA PRO A 79 -4.21 -6.91 -3.45
C PRO A 79 -5.23 -6.28 -2.50
N ALA A 80 -6.23 -7.04 -2.08
CA ALA A 80 -7.22 -6.58 -1.10
C ALA A 80 -6.58 -6.23 0.26
N GLY A 81 -5.61 -7.03 0.72
CA GLY A 81 -4.85 -6.77 1.94
C GLY A 81 -4.04 -5.47 1.87
N LYS A 82 -3.40 -5.20 0.75
CA LYS A 82 -2.66 -3.96 0.50
C LYS A 82 -3.57 -2.73 0.54
N VAL A 83 -4.72 -2.81 -0.11
CA VAL A 83 -5.73 -1.74 -0.12
C VAL A 83 -6.24 -1.47 1.29
N LYS A 84 -6.53 -2.51 2.08
CA LYS A 84 -6.97 -2.36 3.47
C LYS A 84 -5.93 -1.68 4.35
N GLN A 85 -4.65 -1.98 4.16
CA GLN A 85 -3.56 -1.43 4.93
C GLN A 85 -3.18 0.01 4.52
N THR A 86 -3.65 0.49 3.38
CA THR A 86 -3.27 1.79 2.82
C THR A 86 -4.49 2.68 2.59
N ILE A 87 -5.09 2.62 1.41
CA ILE A 87 -6.15 3.53 0.97
C ILE A 87 -7.39 3.46 1.85
N TRP A 88 -7.79 2.26 2.27
CA TRP A 88 -8.93 2.07 3.17
C TRP A 88 -8.74 2.80 4.50
N GLU A 89 -7.57 2.68 5.10
CA GLU A 89 -7.27 3.37 6.35
C GLU A 89 -7.25 4.90 6.19
N ILE A 90 -6.73 5.40 5.07
CA ILE A 90 -6.75 6.84 4.77
C ILE A 90 -8.20 7.35 4.68
N LEU A 91 -9.05 6.64 3.95
CA LEU A 91 -10.46 7.00 3.81
C LEU A 91 -11.22 6.91 5.14
N LYS A 92 -11.00 5.85 5.90
CA LYS A 92 -11.61 5.64 7.23
C LYS A 92 -11.24 6.74 8.23
N ARG A 93 -10.01 7.22 8.18
CA ARG A 93 -9.51 8.30 9.04
C ARG A 93 -9.79 9.69 8.48
N ASN A 94 -10.52 9.82 7.39
CA ASN A 94 -10.77 11.09 6.68
C ASN A 94 -9.47 11.87 6.36
N GLY A 95 -8.42 11.16 5.99
CA GLY A 95 -7.13 11.75 5.66
C GLY A 95 -6.26 12.15 6.85
N LYS A 96 -6.70 11.90 8.08
CA LYS A 96 -5.93 12.19 9.29
C LYS A 96 -4.99 11.03 9.60
N VAL A 97 -3.82 11.06 9.02
CA VAL A 97 -2.79 10.04 9.18
C VAL A 97 -1.48 10.66 9.64
N ASP A 98 -0.72 9.90 10.43
CA ASP A 98 0.58 10.30 10.94
C ASP A 98 1.72 9.92 9.97
N PRO A 99 2.94 10.48 10.16
CA PRO A 99 4.09 10.13 9.35
C PRO A 99 4.46 8.64 9.43
N GLU A 100 4.25 7.98 10.56
CA GLU A 100 4.54 6.56 10.74
C GLU A 100 3.64 5.71 9.84
N PHE A 101 2.34 6.02 9.79
CA PHE A 101 1.42 5.37 8.85
C PHE A 101 1.84 5.56 7.40
N ILE A 102 2.25 6.77 7.02
CA ILE A 102 2.72 7.05 5.65
C ILE A 102 3.98 6.26 5.33
N ARG A 103 4.88 6.09 6.31
CA ARG A 103 6.06 5.23 6.17
C ARG A 103 5.68 3.80 5.82
N ASP A 104 4.77 3.22 6.59
CA ASP A 104 4.31 1.83 6.39
C ASP A 104 3.55 1.66 5.08
N ALA A 105 2.67 2.59 4.75
CA ALA A 105 1.94 2.60 3.47
C ALA A 105 2.88 2.74 2.26
N SER A 106 3.91 3.58 2.37
CA SER A 106 4.92 3.74 1.33
C SER A 106 5.74 2.47 1.14
N ARG A 107 6.08 1.79 2.23
CA ARG A 107 6.77 0.51 2.17
C ARG A 107 5.94 -0.54 1.42
N ILE A 108 4.66 -0.66 1.72
CA ILE A 108 3.75 -1.55 1.00
C ILE A 108 3.71 -1.20 -0.49
N ALA A 109 3.56 0.07 -0.84
CA ALA A 109 3.47 0.52 -2.22
C ALA A 109 4.75 0.26 -3.04
N TYR A 110 5.92 0.42 -2.44
CA TYR A 110 7.20 0.32 -3.14
C TYR A 110 7.86 -1.04 -3.05
N THR A 111 7.56 -1.84 -2.04
CA THR A 111 8.22 -3.14 -1.83
C THR A 111 7.32 -4.34 -2.08
N GLU A 112 6.02 -4.19 -1.96
CA GLU A 112 5.06 -5.29 -2.05
C GLU A 112 4.17 -5.20 -3.31
N CYS A 113 4.43 -4.24 -4.18
CA CYS A 113 3.70 -4.02 -5.42
C CYS A 113 4.62 -3.46 -6.50
N ASN A 114 4.55 -4.01 -7.71
CA ASN A 114 5.26 -3.47 -8.87
C ASN A 114 4.34 -2.84 -9.93
N LEU A 115 3.10 -2.53 -9.55
CA LEU A 115 2.13 -1.88 -10.42
C LEU A 115 1.83 -2.62 -11.73
N CYS A 116 1.83 -3.94 -11.71
CA CYS A 116 1.61 -4.77 -12.90
C CYS A 116 0.17 -4.73 -13.45
N ARG A 117 -0.78 -4.16 -12.71
CA ARG A 117 -2.20 -3.99 -13.09
C ARG A 117 -2.97 -5.28 -13.32
N ARG A 118 -2.56 -6.40 -12.78
CA ARG A 118 -3.29 -7.67 -12.90
C ARG A 118 -4.46 -7.81 -11.92
N CYS A 119 -4.46 -7.04 -10.85
CA CYS A 119 -5.52 -7.09 -9.84
C CYS A 119 -6.69 -6.09 -10.13
#